data_7a82327a6bf75456eff5ec97aaa7b1d4
#
_entry.id   7a82327a6bf75456eff5ec97aaa7b1d4
#
_cell.length_a   1.000
_cell.length_b   1.000
_cell.length_c   1.000
_cell.angle_alpha   90.00
_cell.angle_beta   90.00
_cell.angle_gamma   90.00
#
_symmetry.space_group_name_H-M   'P 1'
#
loop_
_entity.id
_entity.type
_entity.pdbx_description
1 polymer ?
#
loop_
_entity_poly.entity_id
_entity_poly.type
_entity_poly.pdbx_seq_one_letter_code
_entity_poly.pdbx_strand_id
1 'polypeptide(L)'
;MTFANVGTLGALPGKRDELIVHLTRPSAVLADAGCLLYEVGVDDAQPDTVFVVELWTDAGAHRASLHLPEVQASINGAHPLLSGEFGGFRFDVVGSPLRG
;
A
#
# COMPACT_ATOMS: atom_id res chain seq x y z
N MET A 1 11.53 -3.20 15.03
CA MET A 1 10.79 -1.93 14.98
C MET A 1 9.68 -2.01 13.95
N THR A 2 8.55 -1.49 14.29
CA THR A 2 7.46 -1.31 13.33
C THR A 2 7.95 -0.46 12.16
N PHE A 3 7.57 -0.85 10.95
CA PHE A 3 8.00 -0.20 9.72
C PHE A 3 6.80 0.43 9.03
N ALA A 4 6.95 1.66 8.56
CA ALA A 4 5.91 2.39 7.84
C ALA A 4 6.27 2.55 6.36
N ASN A 5 5.29 2.32 5.51
CA ASN A 5 5.38 2.60 4.08
C ASN A 5 4.18 3.48 3.72
N VAL A 6 4.47 4.74 3.40
CA VAL A 6 3.45 5.73 3.07
C VAL A 6 3.72 6.19 1.65
N GLY A 7 2.74 6.07 0.78
CA GLY A 7 3.03 6.36 -0.61
C GLY A 7 1.84 6.81 -1.44
N THR A 8 2.16 7.18 -2.66
CA THR A 8 1.20 7.52 -3.69
C THR A 8 1.43 6.65 -4.92
N LEU A 9 0.34 6.29 -5.57
CA LEU A 9 0.34 5.56 -6.83
C LEU A 9 -0.42 6.37 -7.85
N GLY A 10 0.22 6.72 -8.96
CA GLY A 10 -0.46 7.35 -10.08
C GLY A 10 -1.25 6.33 -10.88
N ALA A 11 -2.52 6.62 -11.14
CA ALA A 11 -3.36 5.85 -12.04
C ALA A 11 -3.39 6.50 -13.43
N LEU A 12 -3.60 5.70 -14.46
CA LEU A 12 -3.94 6.25 -15.78
C LEU A 12 -5.24 7.07 -15.66
N PRO A 13 -5.43 8.11 -16.50
CA PRO A 13 -6.62 8.95 -16.42
C PRO A 13 -7.92 8.13 -16.42
N GLY A 14 -8.77 8.39 -15.41
CA GLY A 14 -10.05 7.70 -15.26
C GLY A 14 -9.97 6.29 -14.68
N LYS A 15 -8.79 5.81 -14.28
CA LYS A 15 -8.58 4.44 -13.79
C LYS A 15 -8.40 4.35 -12.28
N ARG A 16 -8.52 5.46 -11.56
CA ARG A 16 -8.33 5.48 -10.10
C ARG A 16 -9.24 4.49 -9.38
N ASP A 17 -10.51 4.47 -9.70
CA ASP A 17 -11.49 3.61 -9.01
C ASP A 17 -11.24 2.13 -9.26
N GLU A 18 -10.83 1.76 -10.47
CA GLU A 18 -10.45 0.38 -10.78
C GLU A 18 -9.20 -0.03 -10.00
N LEU A 19 -8.22 0.87 -9.89
CA LEU A 19 -7.00 0.63 -9.10
C LEU A 19 -7.36 0.40 -7.62
N ILE A 20 -8.26 1.20 -7.07
CA ILE A 20 -8.72 1.07 -5.69
C ILE A 20 -9.33 -0.31 -5.44
N VAL A 21 -10.09 -0.85 -6.39
CA VAL A 21 -10.68 -2.20 -6.26
C VAL A 21 -9.58 -3.24 -6.02
N HIS A 22 -8.47 -3.17 -6.74
CA HIS A 22 -7.34 -4.08 -6.54
C HIS A 22 -6.69 -3.91 -5.16
N LEU A 23 -6.54 -2.66 -4.70
CA LEU A 23 -5.85 -2.34 -3.46
C LEU A 23 -6.68 -2.59 -2.21
N THR A 24 -8.01 -2.61 -2.32
CA THR A 24 -8.91 -2.79 -1.18
C THR A 24 -9.52 -4.19 -1.11
N ARG A 25 -9.10 -5.10 -1.98
CA ARG A 25 -9.59 -6.48 -1.95
C ARG A 25 -9.16 -7.14 -0.63
N PRO A 26 -10.10 -7.73 0.13
CA PRO A 26 -9.77 -8.39 1.38
C PRO A 26 -8.69 -9.47 1.19
N SER A 27 -7.71 -9.49 2.11
CA SER A 27 -6.60 -10.44 2.06
C SER A 27 -6.18 -10.85 3.47
N ALA A 28 -6.40 -12.11 3.82
CA ALA A 28 -5.89 -12.67 5.07
C ALA A 28 -4.37 -12.87 5.03
N VAL A 29 -3.80 -13.00 3.83
CA VAL A 29 -2.36 -13.21 3.63
C VAL A 29 -1.54 -12.03 4.15
N LEU A 30 -2.02 -10.80 3.99
CA LEU A 30 -1.30 -9.62 4.47
C LEU A 30 -1.17 -9.62 6.00
N ALA A 31 -2.25 -9.94 6.72
CA ALA A 31 -2.20 -10.01 8.19
C ALA A 31 -1.22 -11.09 8.66
N ASP A 32 -1.25 -12.26 8.04
CA ASP A 32 -0.34 -13.37 8.37
C ASP A 32 1.12 -13.02 8.05
N ALA A 33 1.35 -12.15 7.07
CA ALA A 33 2.68 -11.70 6.69
C ALA A 33 3.25 -10.61 7.61
N GLY A 34 2.46 -10.11 8.56
CA GLY A 34 2.90 -9.07 9.49
C GLY A 34 2.44 -7.66 9.15
N CYS A 35 1.44 -7.52 8.28
CA CYS A 35 0.82 -6.22 8.02
C CYS A 35 -0.11 -5.84 9.16
N LEU A 36 0.15 -4.71 9.80
CA LEU A 36 -0.60 -4.23 10.96
C LEU A 36 -1.69 -3.23 10.58
N LEU A 37 -1.49 -2.51 9.49
CA LEU A 37 -2.41 -1.51 8.98
C LEU A 37 -2.16 -1.32 7.50
N TYR A 38 -3.23 -1.21 6.74
CA TYR A 38 -3.17 -0.92 5.32
C TYR A 38 -4.41 -0.11 4.94
N GLU A 39 -4.21 1.18 4.73
CA GLU A 39 -5.29 2.10 4.39
C GLU A 39 -5.08 2.68 3.00
N VAL A 40 -6.16 2.77 2.25
CA VAL A 40 -6.18 3.29 0.88
C VAL A 40 -7.09 4.51 0.85
N GLY A 41 -6.59 5.61 0.29
CA GLY A 41 -7.33 6.86 0.30
C GLY A 41 -7.24 7.64 -0.99
N VAL A 42 -8.07 8.65 -1.08
CA VAL A 42 -8.16 9.56 -2.23
C VAL A 42 -8.20 11.00 -1.78
N ASP A 43 -7.82 11.89 -2.70
CA ASP A 43 -7.95 13.33 -2.55
C ASP A 43 -8.49 13.85 -3.89
N ASP A 44 -9.66 14.49 -3.87
CA ASP A 44 -10.32 14.96 -5.10
C ASP A 44 -9.53 16.04 -5.83
N ALA A 45 -8.59 16.71 -5.15
CA ALA A 45 -7.67 17.65 -5.79
C ALA A 45 -6.62 16.93 -6.66
N GLN A 46 -6.47 15.62 -6.49
CA GLN A 46 -5.54 14.76 -7.25
C GLN A 46 -6.30 13.55 -7.79
N PRO A 47 -7.12 13.72 -8.84
CA PRO A 47 -8.09 12.71 -9.27
C PRO A 47 -7.48 11.42 -9.82
N ASP A 48 -6.20 11.43 -10.22
CA ASP A 48 -5.52 10.26 -10.75
C ASP A 48 -4.45 9.72 -9.78
N THR A 49 -4.57 10.05 -8.49
CA THR A 49 -3.64 9.59 -7.45
C THR A 49 -4.37 8.77 -6.39
N VAL A 50 -3.76 7.66 -5.99
CA VAL A 50 -4.21 6.84 -4.87
C VAL A 50 -3.16 6.94 -3.77
N PHE A 51 -3.62 7.14 -2.54
CA PHE A 51 -2.77 7.24 -1.34
C PHE A 51 -2.85 5.96 -0.54
N VAL A 52 -1.71 5.48 -0.06
CA VAL A 52 -1.65 4.29 0.78
C VAL A 52 -0.83 4.55 2.04
N VAL A 53 -1.28 3.99 3.16
CA VAL A 53 -0.53 3.98 4.41
C VAL A 53 -0.46 2.55 4.89
N GLU A 54 0.75 2.06 5.13
CA GLU A 54 0.99 0.69 5.60
C GLU A 54 1.87 0.71 6.83
N LEU A 55 1.53 -0.14 7.80
CA LEU A 55 2.40 -0.46 8.93
C LEU A 55 2.66 -1.95 8.95
N TRP A 56 3.91 -2.32 9.18
CA TRP A 56 4.38 -3.71 9.21
C TRP A 56 5.14 -3.98 10.50
N THR A 57 5.20 -5.22 10.91
CA THR A 57 5.95 -5.63 12.12
C THR A 57 7.41 -5.22 12.03
N ASP A 58 8.00 -5.29 10.83
CA ASP A 58 9.34 -4.79 10.51
C ASP A 58 9.50 -4.64 8.99
N ALA A 59 10.62 -4.05 8.57
CA ALA A 59 10.90 -3.85 7.14
C ALA A 59 11.07 -5.17 6.39
N GLY A 60 11.60 -6.20 7.06
CA GLY A 60 11.77 -7.53 6.46
C GLY A 60 10.45 -8.18 6.11
N ALA A 61 9.45 -8.05 6.99
CA ALA A 61 8.11 -8.57 6.74
C ALA A 61 7.48 -7.91 5.49
N HIS A 62 7.63 -6.60 5.37
CA HIS A 62 7.16 -5.87 4.18
C HIS A 62 7.85 -6.39 2.91
N ARG A 63 9.18 -6.50 2.92
CA ARG A 63 9.91 -7.01 1.75
C ARG A 63 9.50 -8.43 1.38
N ALA A 64 9.37 -9.31 2.37
CA ALA A 64 8.98 -10.69 2.14
C ALA A 64 7.57 -10.79 1.54
N SER A 65 6.65 -9.89 1.94
CA SER A 65 5.29 -9.89 1.42
C SER A 65 5.22 -9.69 -0.10
N LEU A 66 6.18 -8.94 -0.65
CA LEU A 66 6.21 -8.65 -2.09
C LEU A 66 6.52 -9.89 -2.94
N HIS A 67 6.98 -10.97 -2.32
CA HIS A 67 7.25 -12.24 -2.99
C HIS A 67 6.12 -13.26 -2.84
N LEU A 68 5.08 -12.95 -2.07
CA LEU A 68 3.93 -13.85 -1.91
C LEU A 68 3.12 -13.91 -3.21
N PRO A 69 2.69 -15.12 -3.64
CA PRO A 69 1.95 -15.28 -4.90
C PRO A 69 0.69 -14.40 -4.98
N GLU A 70 -0.07 -14.29 -3.89
CA GLU A 70 -1.28 -13.48 -3.86
C GLU A 70 -0.97 -11.99 -4.04
N VAL A 71 0.10 -11.52 -3.40
CA VAL A 71 0.53 -10.12 -3.51
C VAL A 71 1.02 -9.83 -4.92
N GLN A 72 1.81 -10.74 -5.51
CA GLN A 72 2.28 -10.59 -6.89
C GLN A 72 1.13 -10.60 -7.89
N ALA A 73 0.11 -11.43 -7.67
CA ALA A 73 -1.08 -11.45 -8.52
C ALA A 73 -1.82 -10.11 -8.48
N SER A 74 -1.94 -9.50 -7.29
CA SER A 74 -2.54 -8.18 -7.13
C SER A 74 -1.73 -7.09 -7.83
N ILE A 75 -0.41 -7.12 -7.70
CA ILE A 75 0.49 -6.18 -8.38
C ILE A 75 0.34 -6.31 -9.90
N ASN A 76 0.34 -7.53 -10.42
CA ASN A 76 0.20 -7.78 -11.85
C ASN A 76 -1.16 -7.31 -12.37
N GLY A 77 -2.23 -7.52 -11.60
CA GLY A 77 -3.57 -7.04 -11.96
C GLY A 77 -3.69 -5.53 -11.95
N ALA A 78 -2.98 -4.86 -11.04
CA ALA A 78 -2.99 -3.40 -10.93
C ALA A 78 -2.09 -2.73 -11.98
N HIS A 79 -1.03 -3.40 -12.44
CA HIS A 79 -0.01 -2.82 -13.32
C HIS A 79 -0.57 -2.10 -14.56
N PRO A 80 -1.55 -2.66 -15.30
CA PRO A 80 -2.11 -1.96 -16.46
C PRO A 80 -2.84 -0.65 -16.15
N LEU A 81 -3.18 -0.43 -14.88
CA LEU A 81 -3.90 0.76 -14.43
C LEU A 81 -2.97 1.87 -13.95
N LEU A 82 -1.68 1.57 -13.78
CA LEU A 82 -0.71 2.51 -13.23
C LEU A 82 -0.14 3.41 -14.31
N SER A 83 0.06 4.70 -13.95
CA SER A 83 0.71 5.68 -14.84
C SER A 83 2.22 5.59 -14.83
N GLY A 84 2.80 4.95 -13.80
CA GLY A 84 4.25 4.91 -13.56
C GLY A 84 4.73 6.00 -12.61
N GLU A 85 3.85 6.89 -12.16
CA GLU A 85 4.20 7.89 -11.16
C GLU A 85 4.02 7.32 -9.75
N PHE A 86 5.08 7.39 -8.94
CA PHE A 86 5.08 6.90 -7.56
C PHE A 86 5.74 7.94 -6.67
N GLY A 87 5.28 8.01 -5.42
CA GLY A 87 5.89 8.86 -4.42
C GLY A 87 5.75 8.26 -3.03
N GLY A 88 6.36 8.90 -2.04
CA GLY A 88 6.16 8.53 -0.66
C GLY A 88 7.43 8.39 0.15
N PHE A 89 7.27 7.77 1.32
CA PHE A 89 8.31 7.64 2.33
C PHE A 89 8.29 6.26 2.95
N ARG A 90 9.47 5.80 3.41
CA ARG A 90 9.61 4.59 4.20
C ARG A 90 10.45 4.93 5.42
N PHE A 91 10.03 4.45 6.59
CA PHE A 91 10.77 4.74 7.83
C PHE A 91 10.44 3.73 8.92
N ASP A 92 11.33 3.64 9.90
CA ASP A 92 11.07 2.88 11.12
C ASP A 92 10.31 3.75 12.10
N VAL A 93 9.28 3.17 12.72
CA VAL A 93 8.47 3.86 13.71
C VAL A 93 9.15 3.74 15.07
N VAL A 94 9.45 4.87 15.70
CA VAL A 94 10.10 4.88 17.02
C VAL A 94 9.12 4.98 18.17
N GLY A 95 7.88 5.37 17.93
CA GLY A 95 6.88 5.46 18.97
C GLY A 95 5.65 6.26 18.58
N SER A 96 4.72 6.38 19.53
CA SER A 96 3.48 7.12 19.35
C SER A 96 3.02 7.70 20.69
N PRO A 97 2.52 8.95 20.73
CA PRO A 97 1.91 9.49 21.95
C PRO A 97 0.63 8.75 22.36
N LEU A 98 0.04 7.97 21.45
CA LEU A 98 -1.16 7.17 21.73
C LEU A 98 -0.83 5.84 22.41
N ARG A 99 0.41 5.41 22.39
CA ARG A 99 0.84 4.14 22.96
C ARG A 99 1.76 4.30 24.19
N GLY A 100 1.75 5.46 24.75
CA GLY A 100 2.51 5.70 25.95
C GLY A 100 3.99 5.50 25.83
#